data_87a56a97023988646612a2a5e84fc567
#
_entry.id   87a56a97023988646612a2a5e84fc567
#
_cell.length_a   1.000
_cell.length_b   1.000
_cell.length_c   1.000
_cell.angle_alpha   90.00
_cell.angle_beta   90.00
_cell.angle_gamma   90.00
#
_symmetry.space_group_name_H-M   'P 1'
#
loop_
_entity.id
_entity.type
_entity.pdbx_description
1 polymer ?
#
loop_
_entity_poly.entity_id
_entity_poly.type
_entity_poly.pdbx_seq_one_letter_code
_entity_poly.pdbx_strand_id
1 'polypeptide(L)'
;MEALKAHPKRILDSDANAAKACMLAKTYLELHTHDHPLADRADTLLSGMETLFEDLFHRAQTDGDIAKDRDPKRLARRYQSDLLGMRVTAERSKSDALAIAEEIADGLSAL
;
A
#
# COMPACT_ATOMS: atom_id res chain seq x y z
N MET A 1 0.56 -14.70 -0.65
CA MET A 1 -0.08 -14.01 -1.80
C MET A 1 -1.55 -13.65 -1.54
N GLU A 2 -2.33 -14.53 -0.95
CA GLU A 2 -3.74 -14.22 -0.67
C GLU A 2 -3.95 -13.00 0.22
N ALA A 3 -3.11 -12.82 1.24
CA ALA A 3 -3.17 -11.66 2.10
C ALA A 3 -2.93 -10.35 1.32
N LEU A 4 -1.97 -10.35 0.40
CA LEU A 4 -1.67 -9.18 -0.44
C LEU A 4 -2.83 -8.85 -1.38
N LYS A 5 -3.49 -9.86 -1.94
CA LYS A 5 -4.64 -9.67 -2.84
C LYS A 5 -5.87 -9.16 -2.09
N ALA A 6 -6.10 -9.63 -0.86
CA ALA A 6 -7.27 -9.28 -0.06
C ALA A 6 -7.14 -7.93 0.65
N HIS A 7 -5.92 -7.48 0.91
CA HIS A 7 -5.64 -6.30 1.71
C HIS A 7 -6.26 -5.01 1.17
N PRO A 8 -6.20 -4.71 -0.14
CA PRO A 8 -6.79 -3.47 -0.67
C PRO A 8 -8.27 -3.34 -0.34
N LYS A 9 -9.04 -4.41 -0.53
CA LYS A 9 -10.47 -4.40 -0.23
C LYS A 9 -10.74 -4.27 1.28
N ARG A 10 -9.94 -4.92 2.11
CA ARG A 10 -10.05 -4.81 3.57
C ARG A 10 -9.83 -3.39 4.05
N ILE A 11 -8.89 -2.68 3.45
CA ILE A 11 -8.66 -1.27 3.76
C ILE A 11 -9.91 -0.44 3.50
N LEU A 12 -10.57 -0.66 2.36
CA LEU A 12 -11.78 0.09 2.00
C LEU A 12 -12.96 -0.25 2.89
N ASP A 13 -13.02 -1.48 3.40
CA ASP A 13 -14.09 -1.94 4.29
C ASP A 13 -13.87 -1.51 5.75
N SER A 14 -12.66 -1.05 6.11
CA SER A 14 -12.28 -0.69 7.47
C SER A 14 -12.01 0.81 7.59
N ASP A 15 -13.01 1.57 8.05
CA ASP A 15 -12.90 3.03 8.18
C ASP A 15 -11.74 3.46 9.09
N ALA A 16 -11.48 2.73 10.18
CA ALA A 16 -10.42 3.08 11.12
C ALA A 16 -9.02 2.94 10.51
N ASN A 17 -8.76 1.86 9.75
CA ASN A 17 -7.48 1.64 9.09
C ASN A 17 -7.33 2.54 7.87
N ALA A 18 -8.42 2.82 7.17
CA ALA A 18 -8.43 3.77 6.06
C ALA A 18 -7.98 5.15 6.53
N ALA A 19 -8.54 5.63 7.65
CA ALA A 19 -8.20 6.94 8.20
C ALA A 19 -6.71 7.06 8.57
N LYS A 20 -6.11 6.02 9.15
CA LYS A 20 -4.72 6.05 9.60
C LYS A 20 -3.71 6.26 8.47
N ALA A 21 -3.85 5.53 7.36
CA ALA A 21 -2.88 5.65 6.28
C ALA A 21 -3.05 6.96 5.51
N CYS A 22 -4.29 7.45 5.33
CA CYS A 22 -4.51 8.80 4.81
C CYS A 22 -3.88 9.86 5.71
N MET A 23 -4.00 9.68 7.02
CA MET A 23 -3.43 10.61 8.00
C MET A 23 -1.91 10.65 7.94
N LEU A 24 -1.23 9.51 7.80
CA LEU A 24 0.24 9.46 7.67
C LEU A 24 0.73 10.15 6.40
N ALA A 25 0.11 9.84 5.27
CA ALA A 25 0.46 10.44 3.99
C ALA A 25 0.20 11.95 4.01
N LYS A 26 -0.94 12.37 4.54
CA LYS A 26 -1.31 13.78 4.67
C LYS A 26 -0.35 14.52 5.60
N THR A 27 -0.01 13.96 6.74
CA THR A 27 0.94 14.54 7.68
C THR A 27 2.30 14.74 7.03
N TYR A 28 2.79 13.72 6.32
CA TYR A 28 4.06 13.83 5.60
C TYR A 28 4.03 14.94 4.55
N LEU A 29 3.00 14.95 3.71
CA LEU A 29 2.89 15.92 2.63
C LEU A 29 2.75 17.36 3.13
N GLU A 30 2.06 17.57 4.24
CA GLU A 30 1.86 18.90 4.81
C GLU A 30 3.08 19.43 5.56
N LEU A 31 3.85 18.55 6.19
CA LEU A 31 4.88 18.95 7.15
C LEU A 31 6.33 18.72 6.69
N HIS A 32 6.57 17.94 5.64
CA HIS A 32 7.94 17.57 5.25
C HIS A 32 8.78 18.78 4.78
N THR A 33 8.14 19.81 4.21
CA THR A 33 8.82 21.02 3.75
C THR A 33 9.21 21.95 4.91
N HIS A 34 8.66 21.73 6.09
CA HIS A 34 8.92 22.51 7.30
C HIS A 34 9.89 21.82 8.27
N ASP A 35 10.49 20.72 7.85
CA ASP A 35 11.42 19.94 8.67
C ASP A 35 10.81 19.57 10.04
N HIS A 36 9.53 19.24 10.05
CA HIS A 36 8.77 18.98 11.27
C HIS A 36 8.99 17.54 11.74
N PRO A 37 9.19 17.30 13.07
CA PRO A 37 9.40 15.93 13.59
C PRO A 37 8.28 14.93 13.25
N LEU A 38 7.04 15.40 13.13
CA LEU A 38 5.91 14.53 12.75
C LEU A 38 6.03 14.03 11.30
N ALA A 39 6.64 14.82 10.41
CA ALA A 39 6.89 14.38 9.04
C ALA A 39 7.90 13.24 9.01
N ASP A 40 8.97 13.33 9.79
CA ASP A 40 9.98 12.27 9.91
C ASP A 40 9.37 11.00 10.47
N ARG A 41 8.50 11.14 11.47
CA ARG A 41 7.81 10.00 12.06
C ARG A 41 6.84 9.35 11.08
N ALA A 42 6.09 10.15 10.31
CA ALA A 42 5.20 9.64 9.28
C ALA A 42 5.98 8.89 8.21
N ASP A 43 7.10 9.43 7.75
CA ASP A 43 7.98 8.77 6.78
C ASP A 43 8.52 7.45 7.31
N THR A 44 8.97 7.41 8.56
CA THR A 44 9.45 6.18 9.21
C THR A 44 8.37 5.10 9.24
N LEU A 45 7.12 5.47 9.57
CA LEU A 45 6.01 4.53 9.60
C LEU A 45 5.63 4.03 8.21
N LEU A 46 5.61 4.92 7.20
CA LEU A 46 5.36 4.54 5.81
C LEU A 46 6.45 3.61 5.28
N SER A 47 7.72 3.91 5.59
CA SER A 47 8.85 3.05 5.21
C SER A 47 8.78 1.68 5.87
N GLY A 48 8.35 1.63 7.14
CA GLY A 48 8.16 0.38 7.87
C GLY A 48 7.07 -0.49 7.24
N MET A 49 5.98 0.11 6.79
CA MET A 49 4.92 -0.59 6.08
C MET A 49 5.42 -1.15 4.73
N GLU A 50 6.21 -0.37 4.00
CA GLU A 50 6.80 -0.82 2.74
C GLU A 50 7.71 -2.04 2.96
N THR A 51 8.50 -2.04 4.03
CA THR A 51 9.35 -3.17 4.40
C THR A 51 8.53 -4.43 4.69
N LEU A 52 7.39 -4.29 5.38
CA LEU A 52 6.49 -5.42 5.64
C LEU A 52 5.93 -5.99 4.33
N PHE A 53 5.56 -5.14 3.39
CA PHE A 53 5.10 -5.57 2.07
C PHE A 53 6.22 -6.30 1.30
N GLU A 54 7.45 -5.77 1.37
CA GLU A 54 8.62 -6.41 0.75
C GLU A 54 8.80 -7.83 1.28
N ASP A 55 8.71 -8.01 2.60
CA ASP A 55 8.82 -9.34 3.23
C ASP A 55 7.72 -10.29 2.75
N LEU A 56 6.49 -9.79 2.60
CA LEU A 56 5.37 -10.59 2.09
C LEU A 56 5.57 -10.97 0.62
N PHE A 57 6.07 -10.07 -0.21
CA PHE A 57 6.38 -10.39 -1.61
C PHE A 57 7.53 -11.39 -1.72
N HIS A 58 8.55 -11.24 -0.87
CA HIS A 58 9.66 -12.19 -0.84
C HIS A 58 9.18 -13.59 -0.44
N ARG A 59 8.30 -13.68 0.55
CA ARG A 59 7.69 -14.94 0.99
C ARG A 59 6.85 -15.56 -0.14
N ALA A 60 6.04 -14.76 -0.81
CA ALA A 60 5.24 -15.24 -1.97
C ALA A 60 6.13 -15.76 -3.08
N GLN A 61 7.27 -15.14 -3.30
CA GLN A 61 8.27 -15.59 -4.26
C GLN A 61 8.87 -16.93 -3.86
N THR A 62 9.22 -17.09 -2.58
CA THR A 62 9.72 -18.35 -2.02
C THR A 62 8.69 -19.49 -2.15
N ASP A 63 7.41 -19.16 -1.97
CA ASP A 63 6.30 -20.12 -2.10
C ASP A 63 5.95 -20.44 -3.55
N GLY A 64 6.58 -19.79 -4.53
CA GLY A 64 6.35 -20.04 -5.94
C GLY A 64 5.20 -19.27 -6.56
N ASP A 65 4.56 -18.36 -5.81
CA ASP A 65 3.43 -17.56 -6.30
C ASP A 65 3.86 -16.42 -7.21
N ILE A 66 5.11 -16.01 -7.12
CA ILE A 66 5.71 -14.92 -7.89
C ILE A 66 7.01 -15.42 -8.53
N ALA A 67 7.26 -15.01 -9.79
CA ALA A 67 8.48 -15.37 -10.50
C ALA A 67 9.73 -14.87 -9.77
N LYS A 68 10.80 -15.67 -9.81
CA LYS A 68 12.04 -15.40 -9.07
C LYS A 68 12.81 -14.19 -9.59
N ASP A 69 12.56 -13.75 -10.82
CA ASP A 69 13.19 -12.58 -11.42
C ASP A 69 12.53 -11.26 -11.04
N ARG A 70 11.43 -11.30 -10.30
CA ARG A 70 10.77 -10.10 -9.77
C ARG A 70 11.50 -9.60 -8.53
N ASP A 71 11.67 -8.28 -8.42
CA ASP A 71 12.30 -7.64 -7.28
C ASP A 71 11.25 -7.31 -6.21
N PRO A 72 11.26 -7.99 -5.03
CA PRO A 72 10.28 -7.73 -3.98
C PRO A 72 10.23 -6.28 -3.50
N LYS A 73 11.36 -5.58 -3.51
CA LYS A 73 11.44 -4.18 -3.12
C LYS A 73 10.66 -3.28 -4.08
N ARG A 74 10.80 -3.53 -5.38
CA ARG A 74 10.05 -2.79 -6.40
C ARG A 74 8.57 -3.08 -6.32
N LEU A 75 8.22 -4.32 -6.09
CA LEU A 75 6.81 -4.73 -5.93
C LEU A 75 6.19 -4.05 -4.72
N ALA A 76 6.89 -4.02 -3.59
CA ALA A 76 6.40 -3.38 -2.36
C ALA A 76 6.21 -1.88 -2.55
N ARG A 77 7.14 -1.20 -3.19
CA ARG A 77 7.06 0.23 -3.45
C ARG A 77 5.84 0.56 -4.33
N ARG A 78 5.65 -0.20 -5.40
CA ARG A 78 4.50 -0.01 -6.29
C ARG A 78 3.18 -0.31 -5.58
N TYR A 79 3.16 -1.38 -4.82
CA TYR A 79 1.98 -1.80 -4.06
C TYR A 79 1.55 -0.73 -3.07
N GLN A 80 2.48 -0.18 -2.29
CA GLN A 80 2.17 0.90 -1.34
C GLN A 80 1.66 2.14 -2.05
N SER A 81 2.27 2.53 -3.17
CA SER A 81 1.83 3.67 -3.97
C SER A 81 0.42 3.47 -4.49
N ASP A 82 0.10 2.28 -4.97
CA ASP A 82 -1.24 1.94 -5.46
C ASP A 82 -2.28 2.01 -4.32
N LEU A 83 -1.93 1.53 -3.13
CA LEU A 83 -2.81 1.61 -1.96
C LEU A 83 -3.09 3.06 -1.55
N LEU A 84 -2.08 3.91 -1.55
CA LEU A 84 -2.24 5.32 -1.22
C LEU A 84 -3.10 6.03 -2.26
N GLY A 85 -2.87 5.77 -3.54
CA GLY A 85 -3.68 6.30 -4.62
C GLY A 85 -5.14 5.83 -4.55
N MET A 86 -5.35 4.57 -4.24
CA MET A 86 -6.68 4.00 -4.02
C MET A 86 -7.44 4.74 -2.92
N ARG A 87 -6.78 5.08 -1.82
CA ARG A 87 -7.39 5.81 -0.71
C ARG A 87 -7.78 7.21 -1.06
N VAL A 88 -6.94 7.93 -1.82
CA VAL A 88 -7.28 9.25 -2.33
C VAL A 88 -8.51 9.15 -3.23
N THR A 89 -8.55 8.12 -4.07
CA THR A 89 -9.72 7.88 -4.93
C THR A 89 -10.98 7.59 -4.12
N ALA A 90 -10.84 6.87 -2.99
CA ALA A 90 -11.98 6.56 -2.13
C ALA A 90 -12.65 7.80 -1.53
N GLU A 91 -11.89 8.87 -1.28
CA GLU A 91 -12.42 10.16 -0.85
C GLU A 91 -13.31 10.81 -1.91
N ARG A 92 -13.06 10.52 -3.18
CA ARG A 92 -13.78 11.08 -4.32
C ARG A 92 -14.89 10.16 -4.83
N SER A 93 -14.64 8.87 -4.89
CA SER A 93 -15.56 7.87 -5.43
C SER A 93 -15.25 6.49 -4.86
N LYS A 94 -16.11 5.99 -4.00
CA LYS A 94 -15.94 4.66 -3.40
C LYS A 94 -16.01 3.55 -4.46
N SER A 95 -16.87 3.70 -5.46
CA SER A 95 -16.98 2.70 -6.53
C SER A 95 -15.70 2.59 -7.37
N ASP A 96 -15.06 3.73 -7.66
CA ASP A 96 -13.79 3.74 -8.38
C ASP A 96 -12.68 3.13 -7.53
N ALA A 97 -12.68 3.39 -6.22
CA ALA A 97 -11.70 2.80 -5.31
C ALA A 97 -11.85 1.26 -5.26
N LEU A 98 -13.06 0.74 -5.25
CA LEU A 98 -13.32 -0.70 -5.30
C LEU A 98 -12.79 -1.31 -6.61
N ALA A 99 -12.99 -0.63 -7.73
CA ALA A 99 -12.44 -1.07 -9.00
C ALA A 99 -10.92 -1.11 -8.97
N ILE A 100 -10.27 -0.11 -8.38
CA ILE A 100 -8.81 -0.09 -8.22
C ILE A 100 -8.34 -1.25 -7.33
N ALA A 101 -9.07 -1.54 -6.24
CA ALA A 101 -8.73 -2.67 -5.37
C ALA A 101 -8.74 -4.00 -6.14
N GLU A 102 -9.72 -4.20 -7.01
CA GLU A 102 -9.78 -5.38 -7.87
C GLU A 102 -8.64 -5.41 -8.88
N GLU A 103 -8.30 -4.27 -9.48
CA GLU A 103 -7.19 -4.16 -10.43
C GLU A 103 -5.84 -4.46 -9.75
N ILE A 104 -5.65 -4.01 -8.51
CA ILE A 104 -4.45 -4.33 -7.73
C ILE A 104 -4.35 -5.86 -7.54
N ALA A 105 -5.44 -6.50 -7.13
CA ALA A 105 -5.47 -7.95 -6.93
C ALA A 105 -5.20 -8.71 -8.24
N ASP A 106 -5.81 -8.28 -9.33
CA ASP A 106 -5.61 -8.89 -10.65
C ASP A 106 -4.16 -8.73 -11.12
N GLY A 107 -3.55 -7.57 -10.89
CA GLY A 107 -2.15 -7.33 -11.20
C GLY A 107 -1.21 -8.25 -10.43
N LEU A 108 -1.52 -8.55 -9.17
CA LEU A 108 -0.75 -9.50 -8.37
C LEU A 108 -0.86 -10.92 -8.93
N SER A 109 -2.02 -11.30 -9.43
CA SER A 109 -2.22 -12.62 -10.03
C SER A 109 -1.40 -12.82 -11.30
N ALA A 110 -0.99 -11.75 -11.96
CA ALA A 110 -0.17 -11.78 -13.18
C ALA A 110 1.34 -11.88 -12.90
N LEU A 111 1.77 -11.75 -11.66
CA LEU A 111 3.18 -11.83 -11.28
C LEU A 111 3.66 -13.28 -11.26
#